data_87e7a5ee0c5e34163754477bae011fdf
#
_entry.id   87e7a5ee0c5e34163754477bae011fdf
#
_cell.length_a   1.000
_cell.length_b   1.000
_cell.length_c   1.000
_cell.angle_alpha   90.00
_cell.angle_beta   90.00
_cell.angle_gamma   90.00
#
_symmetry.space_group_name_H-M   'P 1'
#
loop_
_entity.id
_entity.type
_entity.pdbx_description
1 polymer ?
#
loop_
_entity_poly.entity_id
_entity_poly.type
_entity_poly.pdbx_seq_one_letter_code
_entity_poly.pdbx_strand_id
1 'polypeptide(L)'
;MDQELHHELRPKGAGQYRAEAKSLLRAVRAGDADAANRARNVLGGRIADRFVLADALHVLALEHGYRSWPAFMHSVKQQATTVRQVYRVGAFGHEEYAAEADRLLEAARADDQDALLRLRDRVPRLSGLDDQAVAARATQAEARVCIAREFGFRTWAELAEATDRAKDTHYSRLPPELPWKQAEAAIWAGDAAKLRLLLRRYPGLELQDPGATLLGVAAQPEAGQVPRDVVDVLIEAGAPLDGALGIAACFNKPDLVGWLLDAGADPRATAALSPLQSAAYHGSREAADVLISRTGLVPDVFYLACAAGDLARMAQWFDARGRLLERALNERPDFSDIGWAGRAIRPDHADAIAEGLALAAHLGRTQACRWLLDHGADPARAPLYGLTPLHFAAWMGRYETASLLVSRGAPLDTRDRLHQGTPLGWARHHGHHDPRLLRLLRTPAGPAEGAQ
;
A
#
# COMPACT_ATOMS: atom_id res chain seq x y z
N MET A 1 -26.80 -12.52 13.93
CA MET A 1 -26.30 -11.75 15.07
C MET A 1 -24.83 -11.40 14.93
N ASP A 2 -24.00 -12.21 14.25
CA ASP A 2 -22.57 -11.92 14.08
C ASP A 2 -22.21 -10.97 12.89
N GLN A 3 -23.07 -10.85 11.89
CA GLN A 3 -22.80 -9.95 10.75
C GLN A 3 -23.01 -8.46 11.04
N GLU A 4 -23.79 -8.10 12.04
CA GLU A 4 -24.00 -6.69 12.45
C GLU A 4 -22.84 -6.15 13.29
N LEU A 5 -22.16 -6.98 14.09
CA LEU A 5 -21.00 -6.56 14.88
C LEU A 5 -19.77 -6.22 14.02
N HIS A 6 -19.57 -6.90 12.89
CA HIS A 6 -18.43 -6.68 11.99
C HIS A 6 -18.52 -5.37 11.19
N HIS A 7 -19.70 -4.76 11.09
CA HIS A 7 -19.87 -3.46 10.40
C HIS A 7 -19.53 -2.26 11.29
N GLU A 8 -19.44 -2.43 12.62
CA GLU A 8 -19.19 -1.34 13.58
C GLU A 8 -17.70 -1.04 13.81
N LEU A 9 -16.79 -1.92 13.41
CA LEU A 9 -15.37 -1.86 13.79
C LEU A 9 -14.44 -1.16 12.77
N ARG A 10 -14.95 -0.63 11.67
CA ARG A 10 -14.15 0.26 10.80
C ARG A 10 -14.02 1.63 11.47
N PRO A 11 -12.83 2.29 11.44
CA PRO A 11 -12.72 3.67 11.89
C PRO A 11 -13.74 4.50 11.12
N LYS A 12 -14.80 4.89 11.83
CA LYS A 12 -15.94 5.58 11.23
C LYS A 12 -15.46 6.93 10.67
N GLY A 13 -15.67 7.16 9.39
CA GLY A 13 -15.42 8.48 8.80
C GLY A 13 -16.44 9.51 9.30
N ALA A 14 -16.11 10.80 9.15
CA ALA A 14 -16.97 11.93 9.58
C ALA A 14 -18.43 11.81 9.10
N GLY A 15 -18.68 11.21 7.93
CA GLY A 15 -20.02 10.94 7.39
C GLY A 15 -20.80 9.91 8.20
N GLN A 16 -20.14 8.86 8.66
CA GLN A 16 -20.76 7.79 9.46
C GLN A 16 -21.15 8.28 10.85
N TYR A 17 -20.26 9.03 11.52
CA TYR A 17 -20.62 9.67 12.80
C TYR A 17 -21.79 10.65 12.71
N ARG A 18 -21.89 11.40 11.59
CA ARG A 18 -23.07 12.25 11.35
C ARG A 18 -24.33 11.45 11.11
N ALA A 19 -24.25 10.31 10.42
CA ALA A 19 -25.37 9.41 10.23
C ALA A 19 -25.84 8.79 11.56
N GLU A 20 -24.92 8.42 12.42
CA GLU A 20 -25.19 7.93 13.78
C GLU A 20 -25.88 8.99 14.65
N ALA A 21 -25.39 10.22 14.64
CA ALA A 21 -26.05 11.33 15.33
C ALA A 21 -27.49 11.57 14.84
N LYS A 22 -27.73 11.48 13.54
CA LYS A 22 -29.08 11.57 12.96
C LYS A 22 -29.97 10.38 13.37
N SER A 23 -29.40 9.19 13.50
CA SER A 23 -30.10 8.00 14.00
C SER A 23 -30.49 8.17 15.47
N LEU A 24 -29.55 8.58 16.32
CA LEU A 24 -29.81 8.88 17.73
C LEU A 24 -30.92 9.95 17.88
N LEU A 25 -30.83 11.04 17.11
CA LEU A 25 -31.87 12.07 17.11
C LEU A 25 -33.26 11.53 16.77
N ARG A 26 -33.34 10.67 15.74
CA ARG A 26 -34.61 10.06 15.32
C ARG A 26 -35.19 9.13 16.39
N ALA A 27 -34.35 8.31 17.01
CA ALA A 27 -34.76 7.39 18.07
C ALA A 27 -35.25 8.14 19.31
N VAL A 28 -34.53 9.15 19.77
CA VAL A 28 -34.97 10.00 20.91
C VAL A 28 -36.31 10.69 20.61
N ARG A 29 -36.51 11.21 19.39
CA ARG A 29 -37.78 11.86 18.99
C ARG A 29 -38.91 10.88 18.83
N ALA A 30 -38.64 9.62 18.53
CA ALA A 30 -39.63 8.54 18.45
C ALA A 30 -40.01 8.00 19.84
N GLY A 31 -39.39 8.52 20.93
CA GLY A 31 -39.72 8.08 22.29
C GLY A 31 -38.98 6.82 22.72
N ASP A 32 -37.91 6.43 22.00
CA ASP A 32 -37.07 5.28 22.36
C ASP A 32 -36.39 5.54 23.71
N ALA A 33 -36.70 4.69 24.69
CA ALA A 33 -36.24 4.85 26.07
C ALA A 33 -34.74 4.65 26.20
N ASP A 34 -34.14 3.73 25.44
CA ASP A 34 -32.71 3.42 25.50
C ASP A 34 -31.89 4.56 24.89
N ALA A 35 -32.32 5.07 23.73
CA ALA A 35 -31.70 6.23 23.10
C ALA A 35 -31.81 7.48 24.00
N ALA A 36 -32.94 7.69 24.65
CA ALA A 36 -33.13 8.79 25.60
C ALA A 36 -32.25 8.62 26.87
N ASN A 37 -32.12 7.39 27.38
CA ASN A 37 -31.23 7.09 28.50
C ASN A 37 -29.77 7.27 28.14
N ARG A 38 -29.33 6.78 26.97
CA ARG A 38 -28.01 7.01 26.41
C ARG A 38 -27.64 8.50 26.40
N ALA A 39 -28.52 9.32 25.83
CA ALA A 39 -28.31 10.76 25.77
C ALA A 39 -28.28 11.43 27.17
N ARG A 40 -29.17 11.01 28.09
CA ARG A 40 -29.22 11.56 29.48
C ARG A 40 -27.96 11.23 30.27
N ASN A 41 -27.47 10.00 30.16
CA ASN A 41 -26.26 9.56 30.87
C ASN A 41 -25.04 10.40 30.50
N VAL A 42 -24.91 10.73 29.21
CA VAL A 42 -23.78 11.48 28.68
C VAL A 42 -23.92 12.99 28.96
N LEU A 43 -25.13 13.53 28.91
CA LEU A 43 -25.38 14.95 29.13
C LEU A 43 -25.65 15.36 30.63
N GLY A 44 -25.37 14.44 31.56
CA GLY A 44 -25.52 14.69 32.97
C GLY A 44 -26.97 14.92 33.45
N GLY A 45 -27.92 14.17 32.89
CA GLY A 45 -29.34 14.17 33.31
C GLY A 45 -30.22 15.24 32.66
N ARG A 46 -29.68 16.11 31.82
CA ARG A 46 -30.45 17.16 31.13
C ARG A 46 -30.61 16.82 29.63
N ILE A 47 -31.79 16.36 29.25
CA ILE A 47 -32.24 16.49 27.87
C ILE A 47 -33.10 17.74 27.83
N ALA A 48 -32.79 18.71 26.96
CA ALA A 48 -33.65 19.85 26.70
C ALA A 48 -35.03 19.35 26.17
N ASP A 49 -36.10 20.11 26.47
CA ASP A 49 -37.47 19.82 26.00
C ASP A 49 -37.53 19.61 24.47
N ARG A 50 -36.51 20.05 23.75
CA ARG A 50 -36.33 19.87 22.32
C ARG A 50 -34.92 19.35 22.03
N PHE A 51 -34.77 18.01 21.93
CA PHE A 51 -33.54 17.40 21.51
C PHE A 51 -33.30 17.65 20.01
N VAL A 52 -32.16 18.25 19.64
CA VAL A 52 -31.82 18.65 18.28
C VAL A 52 -30.54 17.94 17.78
N LEU A 53 -30.21 18.08 16.50
CA LEU A 53 -29.03 17.43 15.91
C LEU A 53 -27.73 17.86 16.59
N ALA A 54 -27.65 19.11 17.05
CA ALA A 54 -26.48 19.61 17.78
C ALA A 54 -26.24 18.83 19.09
N ASP A 55 -27.33 18.47 19.78
CA ASP A 55 -27.26 17.69 21.02
C ASP A 55 -26.80 16.26 20.73
N ALA A 56 -27.34 15.62 19.70
CA ALA A 56 -26.93 14.29 19.28
C ALA A 56 -25.45 14.23 18.84
N LEU A 57 -24.98 15.26 18.14
CA LEU A 57 -23.56 15.40 17.78
C LEU A 57 -22.68 15.63 19.02
N HIS A 58 -23.18 16.37 20.00
CA HIS A 58 -22.46 16.62 21.25
C HIS A 58 -22.39 15.35 22.11
N VAL A 59 -23.48 14.56 22.18
CA VAL A 59 -23.48 13.25 22.85
C VAL A 59 -22.40 12.36 22.27
N LEU A 60 -22.34 12.20 20.95
CA LEU A 60 -21.30 11.39 20.30
C LEU A 60 -19.86 11.92 20.60
N ALA A 61 -19.66 13.22 20.58
CA ALA A 61 -18.36 13.80 20.91
C ALA A 61 -17.94 13.44 22.35
N LEU A 62 -18.85 13.55 23.31
CA LEU A 62 -18.59 13.25 24.73
C LEU A 62 -18.36 11.74 24.94
N GLU A 63 -19.09 10.86 24.28
CA GLU A 63 -18.90 9.41 24.32
C GLU A 63 -17.50 9.00 23.84
N HIS A 64 -16.95 9.75 22.89
CA HIS A 64 -15.58 9.56 22.39
C HIS A 64 -14.51 10.39 23.16
N GLY A 65 -14.87 10.98 24.32
CA GLY A 65 -13.93 11.71 25.19
C GLY A 65 -13.59 13.14 24.74
N TYR A 66 -14.33 13.70 23.79
CA TYR A 66 -14.09 15.06 23.29
C TYR A 66 -15.12 16.04 23.82
N ARG A 67 -14.67 17.25 24.22
CA ARG A 67 -15.54 18.31 24.78
C ARG A 67 -16.52 18.93 23.77
N SER A 68 -16.32 18.71 22.47
CA SER A 68 -17.17 19.28 21.43
C SER A 68 -17.09 18.47 20.13
N TRP A 69 -18.15 18.55 19.32
CA TRP A 69 -18.18 17.95 17.99
C TRP A 69 -17.07 18.46 17.05
N PRO A 70 -16.74 19.75 16.97
CA PRO A 70 -15.60 20.21 16.17
C PRO A 70 -14.27 19.59 16.59
N ALA A 71 -14.00 19.47 17.90
CA ALA A 71 -12.79 18.84 18.42
C ALA A 71 -12.72 17.35 18.06
N PHE A 72 -13.84 16.63 18.18
CA PHE A 72 -13.96 15.24 17.79
C PHE A 72 -13.72 15.07 16.27
N MET A 73 -14.37 15.87 15.44
CA MET A 73 -14.21 15.83 13.98
C MET A 73 -12.81 16.24 13.52
N HIS A 74 -12.18 17.13 14.24
CA HIS A 74 -10.78 17.49 13.98
C HIS A 74 -9.88 16.28 14.22
N SER A 75 -10.03 15.56 15.33
CA SER A 75 -9.29 14.33 15.62
C SER A 75 -9.56 13.23 14.58
N VAL A 76 -10.84 12.97 14.23
CA VAL A 76 -11.20 12.00 13.19
C VAL A 76 -10.55 12.33 11.85
N LYS A 77 -10.55 13.61 11.48
CA LYS A 77 -9.88 14.06 10.23
C LYS A 77 -8.36 13.96 10.33
N GLN A 78 -7.77 14.31 11.47
CA GLN A 78 -6.33 14.17 11.68
C GLN A 78 -5.92 12.70 11.63
N GLN A 79 -6.61 11.80 12.32
CA GLN A 79 -6.34 10.37 12.26
C GLN A 79 -6.43 9.83 10.84
N ALA A 80 -7.51 10.13 10.12
CA ALA A 80 -7.67 9.74 8.73
C ALA A 80 -6.58 10.34 7.82
N THR A 81 -6.18 11.59 8.09
CA THR A 81 -5.14 12.28 7.32
C THR A 81 -3.75 11.71 7.65
N THR A 82 -3.47 11.45 8.93
CA THR A 82 -2.19 10.89 9.38
C THR A 82 -1.98 9.48 8.82
N VAL A 83 -2.99 8.60 8.91
CA VAL A 83 -2.92 7.25 8.33
C VAL A 83 -2.72 7.32 6.82
N ARG A 84 -3.50 8.13 6.10
CA ARG A 84 -3.31 8.32 4.65
C ARG A 84 -1.95 8.90 4.29
N GLN A 85 -1.44 9.85 5.07
CA GLN A 85 -0.15 10.49 4.81
C GLN A 85 1.01 9.53 5.06
N VAL A 86 0.97 8.72 6.12
CA VAL A 86 1.99 7.70 6.40
C VAL A 86 2.06 6.67 5.26
N TYR A 87 0.93 6.20 4.75
CA TYR A 87 0.90 5.29 3.60
C TYR A 87 1.33 5.96 2.29
N ARG A 88 1.09 7.26 2.12
CA ARG A 88 1.50 8.01 0.91
C ARG A 88 3.00 8.22 0.80
N VAL A 89 3.68 8.49 1.90
CA VAL A 89 5.12 8.79 1.89
C VAL A 89 6.00 7.56 2.05
N GLY A 90 5.45 6.37 2.35
CA GLY A 90 6.24 5.16 2.50
C GLY A 90 7.33 5.27 3.56
N ALA A 91 8.38 4.47 3.40
CA ALA A 91 9.54 4.44 4.31
C ALA A 91 10.60 5.51 3.99
N PHE A 92 10.38 6.33 2.97
CA PHE A 92 11.37 7.32 2.49
C PHE A 92 11.31 8.62 3.29
N GLY A 93 12.48 9.17 3.59
CA GLY A 93 12.61 10.52 4.14
C GLY A 93 12.43 11.60 3.07
N HIS A 94 12.18 12.85 3.47
CA HIS A 94 12.03 13.95 2.52
C HIS A 94 13.29 14.20 1.65
N GLU A 95 14.48 13.77 2.12
CA GLU A 95 15.75 13.87 1.39
C GLU A 95 15.77 12.99 0.14
N GLU A 96 15.17 11.81 0.20
CA GLU A 96 15.09 10.89 -0.95
C GLU A 96 14.14 11.42 -2.03
N TYR A 97 13.04 12.05 -1.62
CA TYR A 97 12.14 12.75 -2.54
C TYR A 97 12.79 14.00 -3.14
N ALA A 98 13.65 14.70 -2.39
CA ALA A 98 14.42 15.82 -2.90
C ALA A 98 15.43 15.36 -3.97
N ALA A 99 16.13 14.26 -3.71
CA ALA A 99 17.04 13.67 -4.68
C ALA A 99 16.32 13.19 -5.95
N GLU A 100 15.08 12.66 -5.84
CA GLU A 100 14.26 12.33 -7.01
C GLU A 100 13.86 13.57 -7.80
N ALA A 101 13.51 14.68 -7.13
CA ALA A 101 13.20 15.94 -7.80
C ALA A 101 14.43 16.51 -8.55
N ASP A 102 15.61 16.36 -7.98
CA ASP A 102 16.85 16.79 -8.64
C ASP A 102 17.13 15.94 -9.89
N ARG A 103 16.99 14.61 -9.79
CA ARG A 103 17.11 13.70 -10.95
C ARG A 103 16.08 13.98 -12.04
N LEU A 104 14.81 14.25 -11.65
CA LEU A 104 13.77 14.62 -12.59
C LEU A 104 14.14 15.88 -13.39
N LEU A 105 14.68 16.88 -12.71
CA LEU A 105 15.11 18.14 -13.35
C LEU A 105 16.30 17.92 -14.27
N GLU A 106 17.28 17.11 -13.87
CA GLU A 106 18.43 16.75 -14.70
C GLU A 106 18.00 15.97 -15.95
N ALA A 107 17.12 14.99 -15.78
CA ALA A 107 16.57 14.21 -16.90
C ALA A 107 15.80 15.10 -17.89
N ALA A 108 14.97 16.02 -17.40
CA ALA A 108 14.25 16.95 -18.26
C ALA A 108 15.20 17.87 -19.06
N ARG A 109 16.31 18.31 -18.45
CA ARG A 109 17.34 19.08 -19.13
C ARG A 109 18.15 18.27 -20.15
N ALA A 110 18.20 16.97 -19.99
CA ALA A 110 18.79 16.01 -20.94
C ALA A 110 17.79 15.53 -22.00
N ASP A 111 16.64 16.21 -22.15
CA ASP A 111 15.58 15.91 -23.13
C ASP A 111 14.90 14.54 -22.94
N ASP A 112 14.89 14.04 -21.69
CA ASP A 112 14.15 12.82 -21.35
C ASP A 112 12.64 13.07 -21.45
N GLN A 113 11.99 12.38 -22.38
CA GLN A 113 10.59 12.59 -22.71
C GLN A 113 9.63 12.30 -21.58
N ASP A 114 9.93 11.30 -20.73
CA ASP A 114 9.12 11.00 -19.55
C ASP A 114 9.22 12.12 -18.50
N ALA A 115 10.43 12.60 -18.24
CA ALA A 115 10.64 13.69 -17.29
C ALA A 115 9.93 14.99 -17.75
N LEU A 116 9.99 15.31 -19.05
CA LEU A 116 9.29 16.45 -19.64
C LEU A 116 7.77 16.31 -19.53
N LEU A 117 7.24 15.12 -19.80
CA LEU A 117 5.80 14.82 -19.67
C LEU A 117 5.34 14.95 -18.22
N ARG A 118 6.07 14.37 -17.26
CA ARG A 118 5.77 14.45 -15.83
C ARG A 118 5.69 15.89 -15.34
N LEU A 119 6.67 16.71 -15.68
CA LEU A 119 6.70 18.14 -15.33
C LEU A 119 5.53 18.90 -15.96
N ARG A 120 5.22 18.65 -17.22
CA ARG A 120 4.12 19.30 -17.93
C ARG A 120 2.76 18.97 -17.32
N ASP A 121 2.53 17.72 -16.99
CA ASP A 121 1.24 17.25 -16.48
C ASP A 121 1.00 17.61 -15.02
N ARG A 122 2.07 17.67 -14.21
CA ARG A 122 1.96 17.90 -12.77
C ARG A 122 2.17 19.35 -12.33
N VAL A 123 2.85 20.16 -13.14
CA VAL A 123 3.15 21.54 -12.79
C VAL A 123 2.32 22.51 -13.66
N PRO A 124 1.29 23.18 -13.12
CA PRO A 124 0.37 24.01 -13.92
C PRO A 124 1.05 25.11 -14.74
N ARG A 125 2.15 25.67 -14.21
CA ARG A 125 2.90 26.73 -14.92
C ARG A 125 3.62 26.21 -16.16
N LEU A 126 3.89 24.91 -16.22
CA LEU A 126 4.54 24.25 -17.35
C LEU A 126 3.54 23.57 -18.28
N SER A 127 2.27 23.49 -17.88
CA SER A 127 1.20 22.93 -18.69
C SER A 127 1.02 23.72 -19.99
N GLY A 128 0.96 23.00 -21.12
CA GLY A 128 0.79 23.62 -22.45
C GLY A 128 2.07 24.16 -23.09
N LEU A 129 3.22 24.07 -22.42
CA LEU A 129 4.52 24.37 -23.02
C LEU A 129 5.02 23.19 -23.87
N ASP A 130 5.82 23.47 -24.89
CA ASP A 130 6.58 22.46 -25.64
C ASP A 130 7.77 21.92 -24.80
N ASP A 131 8.39 20.85 -25.26
CA ASP A 131 9.46 20.17 -24.54
C ASP A 131 10.67 21.08 -24.29
N GLN A 132 11.07 21.85 -25.29
CA GLN A 132 12.20 22.79 -25.17
C GLN A 132 11.92 23.88 -24.12
N ALA A 133 10.68 24.40 -24.11
CA ALA A 133 10.28 25.41 -23.11
C ALA A 133 10.16 24.81 -21.69
N VAL A 134 9.71 23.57 -21.55
CA VAL A 134 9.69 22.87 -20.28
C VAL A 134 11.12 22.67 -19.77
N ALA A 135 12.01 22.11 -20.58
CA ALA A 135 13.41 21.88 -20.21
C ALA A 135 14.12 23.19 -19.79
N ALA A 136 13.87 24.28 -20.51
CA ALA A 136 14.50 25.58 -20.23
C ALA A 136 13.93 26.31 -19.00
N ARG A 137 12.65 26.09 -18.66
CA ARG A 137 11.95 26.86 -17.62
C ARG A 137 11.70 26.11 -16.33
N ALA A 138 11.85 24.77 -16.32
CA ALA A 138 11.70 23.98 -15.12
C ALA A 138 12.79 24.33 -14.09
N THR A 139 12.35 24.56 -12.88
CA THR A 139 13.21 24.86 -11.73
C THR A 139 13.16 23.73 -10.72
N GLN A 140 14.10 23.71 -9.78
CA GLN A 140 14.10 22.74 -8.66
C GLN A 140 12.80 22.82 -7.85
N ALA A 141 12.26 24.01 -7.64
CA ALA A 141 10.99 24.18 -6.94
C ALA A 141 9.83 23.50 -7.68
N GLU A 142 9.83 23.57 -9.01
CA GLU A 142 8.82 22.94 -9.84
C GLU A 142 8.98 21.42 -9.92
N ALA A 143 10.21 20.93 -9.97
CA ALA A 143 10.49 19.50 -9.87
C ALA A 143 9.99 18.95 -8.50
N ARG A 144 10.23 19.65 -7.41
CA ARG A 144 9.70 19.32 -6.08
C ARG A 144 8.17 19.36 -6.04
N VAL A 145 7.53 20.32 -6.68
CA VAL A 145 6.06 20.37 -6.80
C VAL A 145 5.55 19.20 -7.63
N CYS A 146 6.24 18.81 -8.69
CA CYS A 146 5.92 17.63 -9.50
C CYS A 146 5.93 16.38 -8.63
N ILE A 147 7.03 16.11 -7.93
CA ILE A 147 7.15 14.97 -7.03
C ILE A 147 6.06 15.00 -5.94
N ALA A 148 5.87 16.13 -5.25
CA ALA A 148 4.83 16.23 -4.23
C ALA A 148 3.43 15.87 -4.77
N ARG A 149 3.08 16.31 -5.98
CA ARG A 149 1.79 16.01 -6.62
C ARG A 149 1.64 14.56 -7.06
N GLU A 150 2.72 13.92 -7.47
CA GLU A 150 2.73 12.50 -7.77
C GLU A 150 2.39 11.65 -6.54
N PHE A 151 2.78 12.14 -5.34
CA PHE A 151 2.41 11.54 -4.05
C PHE A 151 1.10 12.08 -3.47
N GLY A 152 0.31 12.84 -4.24
CA GLY A 152 -1.00 13.35 -3.85
C GLY A 152 -0.98 14.55 -2.91
N PHE A 153 0.17 15.24 -2.75
CA PHE A 153 0.31 16.48 -2.00
C PHE A 153 0.24 17.68 -2.94
N ARG A 154 -0.31 18.80 -2.49
CA ARG A 154 -0.41 20.02 -3.32
C ARG A 154 0.91 20.77 -3.38
N THR A 155 1.70 20.70 -2.31
CA THR A 155 2.95 21.42 -2.14
C THR A 155 4.06 20.53 -1.60
N TRP A 156 5.31 20.92 -1.82
CA TRP A 156 6.48 20.28 -1.24
C TRP A 156 6.48 20.31 0.29
N ALA A 157 6.03 21.43 0.88
CA ALA A 157 5.95 21.56 2.33
C ALA A 157 4.99 20.53 2.96
N GLU A 158 3.84 20.28 2.30
CA GLU A 158 2.90 19.23 2.73
C GLU A 158 3.54 17.83 2.68
N LEU A 159 4.31 17.51 1.64
CA LEU A 159 5.05 16.25 1.53
C LEU A 159 6.11 16.14 2.64
N ALA A 160 6.96 17.16 2.81
CA ALA A 160 8.02 17.18 3.82
C ALA A 160 7.43 17.02 5.24
N GLU A 161 6.39 17.76 5.57
CA GLU A 161 5.70 17.63 6.86
C GLU A 161 5.08 16.24 7.06
N ALA A 162 4.57 15.62 6.00
CA ALA A 162 4.02 14.27 6.08
C ALA A 162 5.12 13.22 6.31
N THR A 163 6.30 13.37 5.67
CA THR A 163 7.45 12.48 5.91
C THR A 163 7.99 12.63 7.33
N ASP A 164 8.08 13.85 7.85
CA ASP A 164 8.53 14.09 9.22
C ASP A 164 7.53 13.53 10.25
N ARG A 165 6.23 13.73 10.02
CA ARG A 165 5.19 13.12 10.86
C ARG A 165 5.21 11.59 10.79
N ALA A 166 5.48 11.00 9.63
CA ALA A 166 5.61 9.55 9.49
C ALA A 166 6.76 9.01 10.36
N LYS A 167 7.87 9.75 10.45
CA LYS A 167 8.98 9.41 11.35
C LYS A 167 8.58 9.51 12.82
N ASP A 168 7.74 10.51 13.19
CA ASP A 168 7.36 10.77 14.57
C ASP A 168 6.20 9.89 15.08
N THR A 169 5.36 9.40 14.19
CA THR A 169 4.21 8.54 14.54
C THR A 169 4.55 7.06 14.60
N HIS A 170 5.81 6.67 14.41
CA HIS A 170 6.18 5.27 14.46
C HIS A 170 5.94 4.69 15.86
N TYR A 171 5.08 3.68 15.94
CA TYR A 171 4.68 3.00 17.19
C TYR A 171 5.88 2.45 18.00
N SER A 172 7.07 2.29 17.37
CA SER A 172 8.30 1.88 18.06
C SER A 172 8.75 2.86 19.15
N ARG A 173 8.29 4.12 19.10
CA ARG A 173 8.63 5.17 20.10
C ARG A 173 7.70 5.21 21.30
N LEU A 174 6.65 4.39 21.33
CA LEU A 174 5.78 4.29 22.49
C LEU A 174 6.56 3.74 23.71
N PRO A 175 6.31 4.26 24.93
CA PRO A 175 6.92 3.76 26.14
C PRO A 175 6.70 2.23 26.29
N PRO A 176 7.74 1.45 26.65
CA PRO A 176 7.63 -0.02 26.73
C PRO A 176 6.70 -0.50 27.85
N GLU A 177 6.37 0.37 28.80
CA GLU A 177 5.46 0.11 29.92
C GLU A 177 3.99 0.10 29.48
N LEU A 178 3.69 0.68 28.32
CA LEU A 178 2.31 0.71 27.84
C LEU A 178 1.79 -0.71 27.60
N PRO A 179 0.53 -1.00 27.95
CA PRO A 179 -0.05 -2.32 27.73
C PRO A 179 0.06 -2.80 26.28
N TRP A 180 -0.09 -1.88 25.33
CA TRP A 180 0.05 -2.17 23.92
C TRP A 180 1.47 -2.63 23.54
N LYS A 181 2.52 -1.95 24.05
CA LYS A 181 3.92 -2.37 23.82
C LYS A 181 4.26 -3.68 24.50
N GLN A 182 3.67 -3.97 25.65
CA GLN A 182 3.81 -5.27 26.31
C GLN A 182 3.14 -6.39 25.51
N ALA A 183 1.98 -6.11 24.87
CA ALA A 183 1.30 -7.06 24.00
C ALA A 183 2.10 -7.30 22.71
N GLU A 184 2.64 -6.25 22.07
CA GLU A 184 3.55 -6.36 20.94
C GLU A 184 4.76 -7.27 21.28
N ALA A 185 5.41 -7.01 22.41
CA ALA A 185 6.53 -7.85 22.86
C ALA A 185 6.14 -9.31 23.12
N ALA A 186 4.93 -9.55 23.63
CA ALA A 186 4.40 -10.90 23.82
C ALA A 186 4.13 -11.60 22.47
N ILE A 187 3.62 -10.88 21.48
CA ILE A 187 3.42 -11.38 20.10
C ILE A 187 4.75 -11.80 19.50
N TRP A 188 5.77 -10.93 19.56
CA TRP A 188 7.10 -11.20 19.01
C TRP A 188 7.82 -12.34 19.71
N ALA A 189 7.57 -12.50 21.03
CA ALA A 189 8.11 -13.61 21.81
C ALA A 189 7.34 -14.95 21.62
N GLY A 190 6.19 -14.93 20.92
CA GLY A 190 5.32 -16.10 20.82
C GLY A 190 4.62 -16.47 22.12
N ASP A 191 4.48 -15.52 23.08
CA ASP A 191 3.94 -15.75 24.41
C ASP A 191 2.40 -15.54 24.44
N ALA A 192 1.67 -16.53 23.97
CA ALA A 192 0.20 -16.54 23.99
C ALA A 192 -0.40 -16.40 25.39
N ALA A 193 0.27 -16.95 26.42
CA ALA A 193 -0.23 -16.90 27.80
C ALA A 193 -0.18 -15.46 28.33
N LYS A 194 0.95 -14.78 28.16
CA LYS A 194 1.11 -13.37 28.53
C LYS A 194 0.17 -12.46 27.75
N LEU A 195 0.03 -12.69 26.44
CA LEU A 195 -0.88 -11.94 25.59
C LEU A 195 -2.34 -12.07 26.10
N ARG A 196 -2.79 -13.29 26.41
CA ARG A 196 -4.13 -13.55 26.94
C ARG A 196 -4.36 -12.83 28.28
N LEU A 197 -3.36 -12.78 29.16
CA LEU A 197 -3.45 -12.02 30.41
C LEU A 197 -3.58 -10.51 30.17
N LEU A 198 -2.83 -9.96 29.22
CA LEU A 198 -2.89 -8.54 28.89
C LEU A 198 -4.26 -8.15 28.30
N LEU A 199 -4.79 -8.95 27.38
CA LEU A 199 -6.10 -8.71 26.76
C LEU A 199 -7.24 -8.80 27.77
N ARG A 200 -7.16 -9.74 28.74
CA ARG A 200 -8.14 -9.81 29.86
C ARG A 200 -8.04 -8.61 30.79
N ARG A 201 -6.83 -8.13 31.06
CA ARG A 201 -6.61 -6.99 31.97
C ARG A 201 -6.98 -5.66 31.34
N TYR A 202 -6.83 -5.54 30.01
CA TYR A 202 -7.07 -4.33 29.22
C TYR A 202 -8.02 -4.64 28.07
N PRO A 203 -9.33 -4.77 28.32
CA PRO A 203 -10.32 -5.02 27.27
C PRO A 203 -10.29 -3.92 26.22
N GLY A 204 -10.36 -4.31 24.94
CA GLY A 204 -10.27 -3.39 23.80
C GLY A 204 -8.85 -3.05 23.37
N LEU A 205 -7.82 -3.63 24.02
CA LEU A 205 -6.42 -3.44 23.64
C LEU A 205 -6.15 -3.92 22.19
N GLU A 206 -6.83 -4.97 21.77
CA GLU A 206 -6.77 -5.57 20.43
C GLU A 206 -7.31 -4.64 19.34
N LEU A 207 -8.17 -3.68 19.71
CA LEU A 207 -8.78 -2.68 18.83
C LEU A 207 -7.94 -1.40 18.71
N GLN A 208 -6.94 -1.23 19.58
CA GLN A 208 -6.07 -0.05 19.53
C GLN A 208 -5.17 -0.11 18.31
N ASP A 209 -5.02 1.01 17.64
CA ASP A 209 -4.19 1.16 16.45
C ASP A 209 -3.31 2.41 16.58
N PRO A 210 -2.18 2.31 17.27
CA PRO A 210 -1.20 3.41 17.31
C PRO A 210 -0.29 3.46 16.06
N GLY A 211 -0.69 2.82 14.97
CA GLY A 211 0.02 2.67 13.70
C GLY A 211 -0.17 1.29 13.06
N ALA A 212 -0.57 0.31 13.88
CA ALA A 212 -1.05 -1.00 13.45
C ALA A 212 -1.83 -1.66 14.59
N THR A 213 -2.85 -2.45 14.28
CA THR A 213 -3.51 -3.30 15.28
C THR A 213 -2.58 -4.39 15.78
N LEU A 214 -2.83 -5.00 16.95
CA LEU A 214 -2.00 -6.10 17.45
C LEU A 214 -1.94 -7.29 16.47
N LEU A 215 -3.03 -7.57 15.77
CA LEU A 215 -3.03 -8.61 14.74
C LEU A 215 -2.24 -8.17 13.49
N GLY A 216 -2.25 -6.88 13.16
CA GLY A 216 -1.38 -6.28 12.15
C GLY A 216 0.10 -6.37 12.53
N VAL A 217 0.44 -6.20 13.82
CA VAL A 217 1.82 -6.40 14.35
C VAL A 217 2.29 -7.84 14.15
N ALA A 218 1.42 -8.83 14.38
CA ALA A 218 1.74 -10.24 14.13
C ALA A 218 2.07 -10.52 12.64
N ALA A 219 1.56 -9.68 11.74
CA ALA A 219 1.80 -9.80 10.31
C ALA A 219 3.10 -9.11 9.84
N GLN A 220 3.74 -8.26 10.65
CA GLN A 220 4.95 -7.53 10.28
C GLN A 220 6.20 -8.41 10.20
N PRO A 221 7.23 -7.98 9.44
CA PRO A 221 8.48 -8.74 9.31
C PRO A 221 9.18 -8.99 10.64
N GLU A 222 9.16 -7.99 11.54
CA GLU A 222 9.82 -8.01 12.85
C GLU A 222 9.26 -9.09 13.77
N ALA A 223 7.99 -9.45 13.59
CA ALA A 223 7.36 -10.54 14.34
C ALA A 223 7.89 -11.93 13.96
N GLY A 224 8.68 -12.04 12.89
CA GLY A 224 9.16 -13.33 12.41
C GLY A 224 7.99 -14.27 12.05
N GLN A 225 8.08 -15.51 12.46
CA GLN A 225 7.02 -16.51 12.31
C GLN A 225 6.24 -16.62 13.62
N VAL A 226 5.09 -15.94 13.70
CA VAL A 226 4.25 -15.94 14.90
C VAL A 226 3.53 -17.29 15.03
N PRO A 227 3.55 -17.93 16.24
CA PRO A 227 2.82 -19.16 16.47
C PRO A 227 1.31 -19.02 16.33
N ARG A 228 0.65 -20.08 15.89
CA ARG A 228 -0.81 -20.12 15.66
C ARG A 228 -1.61 -19.72 16.89
N ASP A 229 -1.23 -20.21 18.08
CA ASP A 229 -1.92 -19.96 19.34
C ASP A 229 -1.89 -18.47 19.77
N VAL A 230 -0.86 -17.71 19.38
CA VAL A 230 -0.81 -16.25 19.55
C VAL A 230 -1.85 -15.56 18.66
N VAL A 231 -1.96 -16.01 17.42
CA VAL A 231 -2.95 -15.48 16.46
C VAL A 231 -4.37 -15.81 16.91
N ASP A 232 -4.60 -17.06 17.36
CA ASP A 232 -5.90 -17.51 17.86
C ASP A 232 -6.35 -16.67 19.07
N VAL A 233 -5.44 -16.32 19.98
CA VAL A 233 -5.74 -15.42 21.13
C VAL A 233 -6.22 -14.04 20.67
N LEU A 234 -5.63 -13.48 19.62
CA LEU A 234 -6.03 -12.19 19.06
C LEU A 234 -7.39 -12.28 18.35
N ILE A 235 -7.62 -13.36 17.60
CA ILE A 235 -8.90 -13.62 16.92
C ILE A 235 -10.02 -13.83 17.95
N GLU A 236 -9.78 -14.63 18.99
CA GLU A 236 -10.72 -14.86 20.09
C GLU A 236 -11.08 -13.57 20.84
N ALA A 237 -10.13 -12.63 20.92
CA ALA A 237 -10.35 -11.33 21.53
C ALA A 237 -11.13 -10.36 20.63
N GLY A 238 -11.35 -10.69 19.35
CA GLY A 238 -12.09 -9.86 18.40
C GLY A 238 -11.23 -8.86 17.61
N ALA A 239 -9.93 -9.12 17.48
CA ALA A 239 -9.04 -8.27 16.70
C ALA A 239 -9.50 -8.15 15.25
N PRO A 240 -9.42 -6.94 14.61
CA PRO A 240 -9.83 -6.73 13.23
C PRO A 240 -9.00 -7.56 12.25
N LEU A 241 -9.65 -8.38 11.42
CA LEU A 241 -8.99 -9.35 10.53
C LEU A 241 -8.52 -8.72 9.21
N ASP A 242 -9.36 -7.88 8.59
CA ASP A 242 -9.16 -7.43 7.20
C ASP A 242 -7.86 -6.64 7.01
N GLY A 243 -7.56 -5.73 7.92
CA GLY A 243 -6.32 -4.96 7.89
C GLY A 243 -5.08 -5.85 8.04
N ALA A 244 -5.15 -6.83 8.94
CA ALA A 244 -4.09 -7.79 9.16
C ALA A 244 -3.88 -8.71 7.95
N LEU A 245 -4.96 -9.08 7.24
CA LEU A 245 -4.88 -9.88 6.02
C LEU A 245 -4.09 -9.15 4.92
N GLY A 246 -4.34 -7.84 4.74
CA GLY A 246 -3.59 -7.00 3.81
C GLY A 246 -2.10 -6.93 4.16
N ILE A 247 -1.77 -6.75 5.45
CA ILE A 247 -0.39 -6.70 5.95
C ILE A 247 0.30 -8.07 5.79
N ALA A 248 -0.37 -9.16 6.16
CA ALA A 248 0.14 -10.51 6.01
C ALA A 248 0.44 -10.86 4.53
N ALA A 249 -0.43 -10.40 3.63
CA ALA A 249 -0.23 -10.55 2.19
C ALA A 249 0.96 -9.72 1.69
N CYS A 250 1.12 -8.48 2.19
CA CYS A 250 2.24 -7.60 1.89
C CYS A 250 3.59 -8.25 2.25
N PHE A 251 3.69 -8.80 3.46
CA PHE A 251 4.95 -9.35 4.00
C PHE A 251 5.12 -10.85 3.81
N ASN A 252 4.38 -11.42 2.88
CA ASN A 252 4.50 -12.83 2.49
C ASN A 252 4.41 -13.81 3.66
N LYS A 253 3.35 -13.68 4.46
CA LYS A 253 3.05 -14.57 5.60
C LYS A 253 1.94 -15.58 5.22
N PRO A 254 2.22 -16.61 4.39
CA PRO A 254 1.19 -17.48 3.82
C PRO A 254 0.37 -18.22 4.88
N ASP A 255 1.00 -18.68 5.97
CA ASP A 255 0.29 -19.36 7.06
C ASP A 255 -0.72 -18.42 7.73
N LEU A 256 -0.29 -17.19 8.04
CA LEU A 256 -1.15 -16.18 8.65
C LEU A 256 -2.29 -15.77 7.70
N VAL A 257 -2.00 -15.61 6.40
CA VAL A 257 -3.05 -15.39 5.39
C VAL A 257 -4.09 -16.52 5.43
N GLY A 258 -3.64 -17.77 5.46
CA GLY A 258 -4.55 -18.93 5.56
C GLY A 258 -5.40 -18.88 6.83
N TRP A 259 -4.81 -18.61 7.99
CA TRP A 259 -5.52 -18.55 9.28
C TRP A 259 -6.52 -17.40 9.34
N LEU A 260 -6.19 -16.25 8.80
CA LEU A 260 -7.10 -15.10 8.75
C LEU A 260 -8.29 -15.36 7.82
N LEU A 261 -8.08 -16.03 6.69
CA LEU A 261 -9.16 -16.46 5.80
C LEU A 261 -10.06 -17.51 6.48
N ASP A 262 -9.48 -18.47 7.21
CA ASP A 262 -10.23 -19.46 7.97
C ASP A 262 -11.08 -18.80 9.10
N ALA A 263 -10.59 -17.68 9.65
CA ALA A 263 -11.31 -16.88 10.64
C ALA A 263 -12.36 -15.93 10.04
N GLY A 264 -12.49 -15.87 8.72
CA GLY A 264 -13.51 -15.08 8.03
C GLY A 264 -13.07 -13.69 7.57
N ALA A 265 -11.76 -13.42 7.46
CA ALA A 265 -11.27 -12.19 6.85
C ALA A 265 -11.76 -12.05 5.40
N ASP A 266 -12.19 -10.85 5.02
CA ASP A 266 -12.66 -10.58 3.65
C ASP A 266 -11.47 -10.43 2.68
N PRO A 267 -11.28 -11.36 1.74
CA PRO A 267 -10.19 -11.27 0.76
C PRO A 267 -10.35 -10.12 -0.25
N ARG A 268 -11.52 -9.45 -0.24
CA ARG A 268 -11.79 -8.26 -1.06
C ARG A 268 -11.67 -6.96 -0.27
N ALA A 269 -11.42 -7.04 1.04
CA ALA A 269 -11.28 -5.84 1.86
C ALA A 269 -10.17 -4.95 1.30
N THR A 270 -10.48 -3.67 1.13
CA THR A 270 -9.55 -2.68 0.60
C THR A 270 -9.33 -1.60 1.65
N ALA A 271 -8.10 -1.44 2.13
CA ALA A 271 -7.68 -0.21 2.81
C ALA A 271 -7.17 0.81 1.76
N ALA A 272 -6.04 0.52 1.14
CA ALA A 272 -5.51 1.18 -0.06
C ALA A 272 -5.40 0.17 -1.21
N LEU A 273 -4.94 -1.04 -0.90
CA LEU A 273 -4.86 -2.18 -1.81
C LEU A 273 -5.65 -3.36 -1.23
N SER A 274 -6.25 -4.18 -2.11
CA SER A 274 -6.75 -5.49 -1.70
C SER A 274 -5.59 -6.41 -1.29
N PRO A 275 -5.83 -7.47 -0.49
CA PRO A 275 -4.76 -8.40 -0.11
C PRO A 275 -3.98 -8.96 -1.30
N LEU A 276 -4.66 -9.32 -2.40
CA LEU A 276 -3.98 -9.82 -3.60
C LEU A 276 -3.16 -8.73 -4.31
N GLN A 277 -3.64 -7.48 -4.35
CA GLN A 277 -2.85 -6.36 -4.85
C GLN A 277 -1.60 -6.15 -3.99
N SER A 278 -1.77 -6.13 -2.66
CA SER A 278 -0.65 -6.03 -1.72
C SER A 278 0.40 -7.12 -1.98
N ALA A 279 -0.02 -8.38 -2.09
CA ALA A 279 0.89 -9.47 -2.40
C ALA A 279 1.60 -9.28 -3.75
N ALA A 280 0.87 -8.85 -4.80
CA ALA A 280 1.43 -8.68 -6.14
C ALA A 280 2.51 -7.59 -6.19
N TYR A 281 2.23 -6.43 -5.58
CA TYR A 281 3.16 -5.31 -5.59
C TYR A 281 4.36 -5.47 -4.67
N HIS A 282 4.28 -6.33 -3.66
CA HIS A 282 5.39 -6.63 -2.77
C HIS A 282 6.14 -7.93 -3.12
N GLY A 283 5.78 -8.62 -4.21
CA GLY A 283 6.42 -9.84 -4.64
C GLY A 283 6.15 -11.06 -3.76
N SER A 284 5.09 -10.99 -2.96
CA SER A 284 4.69 -11.97 -1.94
C SER A 284 3.98 -13.15 -2.59
N ARG A 285 4.76 -14.02 -3.24
CA ARG A 285 4.26 -15.11 -4.06
C ARG A 285 3.45 -16.12 -3.28
N GLU A 286 3.98 -16.60 -2.16
CA GLU A 286 3.38 -17.67 -1.37
C GLU A 286 2.06 -17.19 -0.76
N ALA A 287 1.99 -15.95 -0.29
CA ALA A 287 0.75 -15.32 0.17
C ALA A 287 -0.28 -15.17 -0.96
N ALA A 288 0.16 -14.74 -2.15
CA ALA A 288 -0.71 -14.66 -3.33
C ALA A 288 -1.27 -16.05 -3.72
N ASP A 289 -0.44 -17.09 -3.67
CA ASP A 289 -0.85 -18.46 -3.99
C ASP A 289 -1.91 -18.97 -2.99
N VAL A 290 -1.76 -18.68 -1.69
CA VAL A 290 -2.76 -19.01 -0.66
C VAL A 290 -4.06 -18.24 -0.92
N LEU A 291 -3.99 -16.92 -1.15
CA LEU A 291 -5.17 -16.11 -1.46
C LEU A 291 -5.94 -16.67 -2.66
N ILE A 292 -5.26 -16.95 -3.76
CA ILE A 292 -5.88 -17.47 -4.99
C ILE A 292 -6.46 -18.87 -4.77
N SER A 293 -5.68 -19.79 -4.18
CA SER A 293 -6.12 -21.18 -4.01
C SER A 293 -7.28 -21.33 -3.03
N ARG A 294 -7.32 -20.53 -1.97
CA ARG A 294 -8.37 -20.59 -0.94
C ARG A 294 -9.65 -19.88 -1.36
N THR A 295 -9.55 -18.81 -2.11
CA THR A 295 -10.71 -17.97 -2.42
C THR A 295 -11.21 -18.13 -3.87
N GLY A 296 -10.38 -18.62 -4.78
CA GLY A 296 -10.66 -18.62 -6.22
C GLY A 296 -10.77 -17.21 -6.82
N LEU A 297 -10.48 -16.18 -6.02
CA LEU A 297 -10.67 -14.78 -6.40
C LEU A 297 -9.39 -14.24 -7.06
N VAL A 298 -9.45 -14.07 -8.37
CA VAL A 298 -8.56 -13.16 -9.10
C VAL A 298 -9.46 -12.08 -9.66
N PRO A 299 -9.37 -10.83 -9.18
CA PRO A 299 -10.15 -9.73 -9.72
C PRO A 299 -9.98 -9.64 -11.24
N ASP A 300 -11.05 -9.23 -11.94
CA ASP A 300 -11.01 -9.06 -13.40
C ASP A 300 -10.24 -7.78 -13.76
N VAL A 301 -8.94 -7.86 -13.55
CA VAL A 301 -7.97 -6.77 -13.77
C VAL A 301 -6.73 -7.38 -14.43
N PHE A 302 -6.27 -6.78 -15.53
CA PHE A 302 -5.21 -7.34 -16.37
C PHE A 302 -3.92 -7.65 -15.60
N TYR A 303 -3.40 -6.66 -14.86
CA TYR A 303 -2.14 -6.84 -14.14
C TYR A 303 -2.22 -7.89 -13.02
N LEU A 304 -3.42 -8.10 -12.42
CA LEU A 304 -3.61 -9.16 -11.43
C LEU A 304 -3.73 -10.54 -12.06
N ALA A 305 -4.29 -10.65 -13.28
CA ALA A 305 -4.22 -11.89 -14.05
C ALA A 305 -2.76 -12.28 -14.36
N CYS A 306 -1.92 -11.27 -14.69
CA CYS A 306 -0.48 -11.48 -14.90
C CYS A 306 0.23 -11.89 -13.60
N ALA A 307 -0.05 -11.22 -12.49
CA ALA A 307 0.50 -11.53 -11.17
C ALA A 307 0.08 -12.91 -10.67
N ALA A 308 -1.15 -13.33 -10.95
CA ALA A 308 -1.63 -14.68 -10.66
C ALA A 308 -0.98 -15.75 -11.54
N GLY A 309 -0.50 -15.38 -12.72
CA GLY A 309 0.00 -16.32 -13.72
C GLY A 309 -1.12 -17.06 -14.47
N ASP A 310 -2.34 -16.50 -14.46
CA ASP A 310 -3.52 -17.08 -15.09
C ASP A 310 -3.56 -16.74 -16.59
N LEU A 311 -2.95 -17.60 -17.39
CA LEU A 311 -2.84 -17.40 -18.84
C LEU A 311 -4.20 -17.30 -19.53
N ALA A 312 -5.22 -18.02 -19.04
CA ALA A 312 -6.53 -18.01 -19.64
C ALA A 312 -7.22 -16.64 -19.41
N ARG A 313 -7.10 -16.08 -18.20
CA ARG A 313 -7.57 -14.72 -17.91
C ARG A 313 -6.75 -13.66 -18.63
N MET A 314 -5.43 -13.82 -18.70
CA MET A 314 -4.57 -12.90 -19.45
C MET A 314 -5.00 -12.80 -20.92
N ALA A 315 -5.30 -13.92 -21.56
CA ALA A 315 -5.72 -13.95 -22.95
C ALA A 315 -7.05 -13.19 -23.21
N GLN A 316 -7.96 -13.12 -22.24
CA GLN A 316 -9.23 -12.40 -22.37
C GLN A 316 -9.07 -10.87 -22.46
N TRP A 317 -7.89 -10.35 -22.14
CA TRP A 317 -7.55 -8.95 -22.23
C TRP A 317 -6.97 -8.55 -23.59
N PHE A 318 -6.85 -9.49 -24.52
CA PHE A 318 -6.35 -9.23 -25.86
C PHE A 318 -7.41 -9.47 -26.92
N ASP A 319 -7.44 -8.65 -27.95
CA ASP A 319 -8.32 -8.81 -29.09
C ASP A 319 -7.83 -9.93 -30.04
N ALA A 320 -8.62 -10.27 -31.06
CA ALA A 320 -8.27 -11.28 -32.05
C ALA A 320 -7.00 -10.93 -32.88
N ARG A 321 -6.51 -9.70 -32.80
CA ARG A 321 -5.27 -9.24 -33.45
C ARG A 321 -4.08 -9.21 -32.47
N GLY A 322 -4.26 -9.71 -31.26
CA GLY A 322 -3.24 -9.73 -30.22
C GLY A 322 -2.95 -8.36 -29.59
N ARG A 323 -3.87 -7.38 -29.68
CA ARG A 323 -3.70 -6.07 -29.06
C ARG A 323 -4.43 -6.04 -27.72
N LEU A 324 -3.80 -5.46 -26.71
CA LEU A 324 -4.41 -5.26 -25.40
C LEU A 324 -5.67 -4.38 -25.52
N LEU A 325 -6.73 -4.75 -24.82
CA LEU A 325 -8.00 -4.01 -24.83
C LEU A 325 -7.89 -2.70 -24.05
N GLU A 326 -8.54 -1.63 -24.52
CA GLU A 326 -8.58 -0.31 -23.86
C GLU A 326 -8.99 -0.35 -22.40
N ARG A 327 -9.90 -1.25 -22.01
CA ARG A 327 -10.34 -1.40 -20.62
C ARG A 327 -9.19 -1.71 -19.66
N ALA A 328 -8.11 -2.35 -20.12
CA ALA A 328 -6.93 -2.62 -19.30
C ALA A 328 -6.22 -1.35 -18.81
N LEU A 329 -6.41 -0.22 -19.48
CA LEU A 329 -5.82 1.07 -19.11
C LEU A 329 -6.58 1.76 -17.97
N ASN A 330 -7.86 1.45 -17.80
CA ASN A 330 -8.77 2.15 -16.88
C ASN A 330 -8.82 1.54 -15.47
N GLU A 331 -8.37 0.30 -15.31
CA GLU A 331 -8.54 -0.48 -14.08
C GLU A 331 -7.29 -0.51 -13.20
N ARG A 332 -6.43 0.49 -13.35
CA ARG A 332 -5.20 0.58 -12.58
C ARG A 332 -5.47 1.18 -11.21
N PRO A 333 -4.93 0.62 -10.11
CA PRO A 333 -5.13 1.20 -8.79
C PRO A 333 -4.53 2.60 -8.70
N ASP A 334 -5.15 3.44 -7.89
CA ASP A 334 -4.56 4.72 -7.51
C ASP A 334 -3.45 4.48 -6.47
N PHE A 335 -2.20 4.51 -6.94
CA PHE A 335 -1.02 4.32 -6.08
C PHE A 335 -0.60 5.57 -5.32
N SER A 336 -1.27 6.71 -5.53
CA SER A 336 -0.98 7.92 -4.77
C SER A 336 -1.14 7.72 -3.26
N ASP A 337 -2.02 6.79 -2.86
CA ASP A 337 -2.27 6.48 -1.46
C ASP A 337 -1.19 5.61 -0.79
N ILE A 338 -0.32 4.94 -1.55
CA ILE A 338 0.72 4.05 -1.01
C ILE A 338 2.15 4.47 -1.35
N GLY A 339 2.33 5.69 -1.84
CA GLY A 339 3.65 6.22 -2.15
C GLY A 339 4.32 5.64 -3.40
N TRP A 340 3.61 4.91 -4.23
CA TRP A 340 4.12 4.36 -5.49
C TRP A 340 3.91 5.36 -6.63
N ALA A 341 4.45 6.56 -6.48
CA ALA A 341 4.51 7.57 -7.52
C ALA A 341 5.54 7.19 -8.61
N GLY A 342 5.51 7.87 -9.73
CA GLY A 342 6.41 7.58 -10.86
C GLY A 342 5.84 6.58 -11.86
N ARG A 343 4.57 6.28 -11.76
CA ARG A 343 3.79 5.57 -12.76
C ARG A 343 3.43 6.51 -13.90
N ALA A 344 3.39 6.01 -15.11
CA ALA A 344 2.94 6.81 -16.26
C ALA A 344 1.56 7.43 -15.98
N ILE A 345 1.47 8.74 -16.10
CA ILE A 345 0.25 9.53 -15.80
C ILE A 345 -0.86 9.15 -16.79
N ARG A 346 -0.47 8.89 -18.04
CA ARG A 346 -1.34 8.40 -19.11
C ARG A 346 -0.70 7.15 -19.70
N PRO A 347 -0.93 5.97 -19.07
CA PRO A 347 -0.34 4.74 -19.56
C PRO A 347 -0.88 4.44 -20.95
N ASP A 348 0.02 4.08 -21.85
CA ASP A 348 -0.34 3.44 -23.10
C ASP A 348 -0.45 1.91 -22.92
N HIS A 349 -0.83 1.21 -23.99
CA HIS A 349 -0.93 -0.25 -23.96
C HIS A 349 0.40 -0.92 -23.63
N ALA A 350 1.51 -0.35 -24.07
CA ALA A 350 2.84 -0.90 -23.82
C ALA A 350 3.23 -0.74 -22.34
N ASP A 351 2.85 0.36 -21.68
CA ASP A 351 3.04 0.54 -20.23
C ASP A 351 2.21 -0.47 -19.43
N ALA A 352 0.95 -0.68 -19.82
CA ALA A 352 0.09 -1.65 -19.14
C ALA A 352 0.63 -3.09 -19.28
N ILE A 353 1.10 -3.47 -20.47
CA ILE A 353 1.73 -4.79 -20.71
C ILE A 353 3.03 -4.90 -19.90
N ALA A 354 3.86 -3.87 -19.87
CA ALA A 354 5.10 -3.85 -19.11
C ALA A 354 4.86 -3.97 -17.59
N GLU A 355 3.80 -3.34 -17.08
CA GLU A 355 3.40 -3.49 -15.67
C GLU A 355 2.95 -4.92 -15.37
N GLY A 356 2.14 -5.51 -16.23
CA GLY A 356 1.78 -6.93 -16.13
C GLY A 356 3.01 -7.83 -16.12
N LEU A 357 3.99 -7.57 -17.02
CA LEU A 357 5.25 -8.30 -17.06
C LEU A 357 6.09 -8.09 -15.79
N ALA A 358 6.15 -6.87 -15.27
CA ALA A 358 6.88 -6.55 -14.05
C ALA A 358 6.31 -7.30 -12.85
N LEU A 359 4.97 -7.30 -12.66
CA LEU A 359 4.31 -7.99 -11.54
C LEU A 359 4.39 -9.52 -11.68
N ALA A 360 4.25 -10.06 -12.91
CA ALA A 360 4.49 -11.48 -13.18
C ALA A 360 5.94 -11.86 -12.81
N ALA A 361 6.91 -11.00 -13.14
CA ALA A 361 8.32 -11.22 -12.82
C ALA A 361 8.57 -11.12 -11.31
N HIS A 362 7.93 -10.18 -10.63
CA HIS A 362 8.02 -10.01 -9.17
C HIS A 362 7.57 -11.25 -8.42
N LEU A 363 6.46 -11.84 -8.83
CA LEU A 363 5.94 -13.10 -8.29
C LEU A 363 6.60 -14.37 -8.87
N GLY A 364 7.54 -14.23 -9.81
CA GLY A 364 8.22 -15.37 -10.42
C GLY A 364 7.28 -16.24 -11.28
N ARG A 365 6.28 -15.65 -11.94
CA ARG A 365 5.35 -16.31 -12.85
C ARG A 365 5.99 -16.49 -14.23
N THR A 366 7.00 -17.33 -14.33
CA THR A 366 7.85 -17.48 -15.53
C THR A 366 7.05 -17.77 -16.79
N GLN A 367 5.97 -18.57 -16.71
CA GLN A 367 5.12 -18.85 -17.86
C GLN A 367 4.32 -17.64 -18.32
N ALA A 368 3.78 -16.84 -17.39
CA ALA A 368 3.11 -15.59 -17.70
C ALA A 368 4.08 -14.59 -18.34
N CYS A 369 5.29 -14.48 -17.80
CA CYS A 369 6.34 -13.67 -18.42
C CYS A 369 6.64 -14.12 -19.85
N ARG A 370 6.79 -15.41 -20.08
CA ARG A 370 7.02 -15.97 -21.43
C ARG A 370 5.87 -15.57 -22.36
N TRP A 371 4.64 -15.81 -21.93
CA TRP A 371 3.45 -15.48 -22.69
C TRP A 371 3.38 -14.01 -23.07
N LEU A 372 3.64 -13.09 -22.11
CA LEU A 372 3.64 -11.64 -22.35
C LEU A 372 4.73 -11.24 -23.36
N LEU A 373 5.95 -11.79 -23.23
CA LEU A 373 7.06 -11.54 -24.16
C LEU A 373 6.75 -12.05 -25.56
N ASP A 374 6.08 -13.21 -25.69
CA ASP A 374 5.61 -13.76 -26.97
C ASP A 374 4.49 -12.89 -27.60
N HIS A 375 3.79 -12.08 -26.78
CA HIS A 375 2.77 -11.11 -27.20
C HIS A 375 3.28 -9.67 -27.29
N GLY A 376 4.60 -9.49 -27.41
CA GLY A 376 5.21 -8.20 -27.70
C GLY A 376 5.51 -7.31 -26.50
N ALA A 377 5.52 -7.86 -25.28
CA ALA A 377 6.00 -7.11 -24.12
C ALA A 377 7.49 -6.77 -24.29
N ASP A 378 7.84 -5.51 -24.03
CA ASP A 378 9.22 -5.05 -24.04
C ASP A 378 9.89 -5.34 -22.69
N PRO A 379 10.91 -6.20 -22.62
CA PRO A 379 11.60 -6.52 -21.37
C PRO A 379 12.47 -5.38 -20.83
N ALA A 380 12.72 -4.33 -21.63
CA ALA A 380 13.46 -3.14 -21.22
C ALA A 380 12.56 -2.06 -20.65
N ARG A 381 11.24 -2.10 -20.89
CA ARG A 381 10.32 -1.07 -20.43
C ARG A 381 10.17 -1.08 -18.91
N ALA A 382 10.23 0.10 -18.31
CA ALA A 382 10.27 0.28 -16.86
C ALA A 382 9.04 1.06 -16.36
N PRO A 383 7.90 0.39 -16.13
CA PRO A 383 6.61 1.04 -15.86
C PRO A 383 6.50 1.66 -14.47
N LEU A 384 7.34 1.24 -13.52
CA LEU A 384 7.30 1.65 -12.13
C LEU A 384 8.70 2.10 -11.68
N TYR A 385 8.88 3.35 -11.31
CA TYR A 385 10.13 3.93 -10.77
C TYR A 385 11.39 3.67 -11.61
N GLY A 386 11.26 3.43 -12.91
CA GLY A 386 12.39 3.01 -13.73
C GLY A 386 12.85 1.57 -13.48
N LEU A 387 12.10 0.79 -12.74
CA LEU A 387 12.37 -0.62 -12.51
C LEU A 387 11.89 -1.44 -13.70
N THR A 388 12.81 -2.11 -14.38
CA THR A 388 12.48 -3.08 -15.43
C THR A 388 11.96 -4.38 -14.82
N PRO A 389 11.27 -5.26 -15.57
CA PRO A 389 10.89 -6.59 -15.10
C PRO A 389 12.06 -7.40 -14.53
N LEU A 390 13.28 -7.17 -15.06
CA LEU A 390 14.49 -7.82 -14.55
C LEU A 390 14.89 -7.34 -13.16
N HIS A 391 14.64 -6.07 -12.82
CA HIS A 391 14.82 -5.58 -11.45
C HIS A 391 13.90 -6.29 -10.47
N PHE A 392 12.63 -6.46 -10.81
CA PHE A 392 11.65 -7.15 -9.98
C PHE A 392 12.00 -8.63 -9.79
N ALA A 393 12.41 -9.34 -10.85
CA ALA A 393 12.88 -10.71 -10.73
C ALA A 393 14.14 -10.84 -9.88
N ALA A 394 15.07 -9.89 -10.02
CA ALA A 394 16.31 -9.83 -9.26
C ALA A 394 16.07 -9.49 -7.78
N TRP A 395 15.17 -8.54 -7.52
CA TRP A 395 14.74 -8.15 -6.17
C TRP A 395 14.25 -9.34 -5.36
N MET A 396 13.45 -10.22 -5.99
CA MET A 396 12.86 -11.39 -5.33
C MET A 396 13.66 -12.69 -5.53
N GLY A 397 14.85 -12.63 -6.12
CA GLY A 397 15.68 -13.81 -6.33
C GLY A 397 15.10 -14.83 -7.32
N ARG A 398 14.25 -14.43 -8.26
CA ARG A 398 13.52 -15.31 -9.20
C ARG A 398 14.42 -15.70 -10.37
N TYR A 399 15.34 -16.64 -10.17
CA TYR A 399 16.36 -17.01 -11.15
C TYR A 399 15.79 -17.44 -12.51
N GLU A 400 14.79 -18.34 -12.55
CA GLU A 400 14.21 -18.85 -13.79
C GLU A 400 13.54 -17.73 -14.60
N THR A 401 12.89 -16.79 -13.91
CA THR A 401 12.27 -15.62 -14.55
C THR A 401 13.32 -14.63 -15.03
N ALA A 402 14.33 -14.36 -14.22
CA ALA A 402 15.45 -13.51 -14.62
C ALA A 402 16.18 -14.08 -15.84
N SER A 403 16.42 -15.41 -15.87
CA SER A 403 17.04 -16.10 -17.00
C SER A 403 16.21 -15.97 -18.28
N LEU A 404 14.88 -16.13 -18.18
CA LEU A 404 13.99 -15.90 -19.31
C LEU A 404 14.09 -14.45 -19.82
N LEU A 405 13.99 -13.47 -18.92
CA LEU A 405 14.05 -12.05 -19.29
C LEU A 405 15.37 -11.70 -19.99
N VAL A 406 16.50 -12.14 -19.44
CA VAL A 406 17.82 -11.93 -20.06
C VAL A 406 17.90 -12.59 -21.44
N SER A 407 17.40 -13.84 -21.60
CA SER A 407 17.35 -14.51 -22.91
C SER A 407 16.47 -13.79 -23.94
N ARG A 408 15.59 -12.92 -23.49
CA ARG A 408 14.71 -12.10 -24.33
C ARG A 408 15.17 -10.64 -24.45
N GLY A 409 16.42 -10.35 -24.07
CA GLY A 409 17.06 -9.06 -24.29
C GLY A 409 16.82 -8.03 -23.18
N ALA A 410 16.42 -8.44 -21.97
CA ALA A 410 16.33 -7.50 -20.84
C ALA A 410 17.72 -6.90 -20.53
N PRO A 411 17.86 -5.57 -20.43
CA PRO A 411 19.12 -4.91 -20.15
C PRO A 411 19.60 -5.20 -18.73
N LEU A 412 20.90 -5.44 -18.56
CA LEU A 412 21.53 -5.77 -17.27
C LEU A 412 21.99 -4.53 -16.50
N ASP A 413 22.15 -3.41 -17.16
CA ASP A 413 22.77 -2.18 -16.67
C ASP A 413 21.82 -1.01 -16.47
N THR A 414 20.55 -1.20 -16.82
CA THR A 414 19.51 -0.18 -16.53
C THR A 414 19.51 0.16 -15.06
N ARG A 415 19.45 1.46 -14.77
CA ARG A 415 19.38 1.96 -13.40
C ARG A 415 17.98 2.46 -13.10
N ASP A 416 17.45 2.05 -11.95
CA ASP A 416 16.17 2.58 -11.47
C ASP A 416 16.28 4.06 -11.09
N ARG A 417 15.12 4.73 -10.92
CA ARG A 417 15.09 6.17 -10.62
C ARG A 417 15.27 6.50 -9.15
N LEU A 418 14.96 5.58 -8.24
CA LEU A 418 14.98 5.85 -6.80
C LEU A 418 16.40 5.70 -6.22
N HIS A 419 17.03 4.58 -6.52
CA HIS A 419 18.30 4.19 -5.89
C HIS A 419 19.46 4.13 -6.88
N GLN A 420 19.22 4.40 -8.16
CA GLN A 420 20.19 4.23 -9.23
C GLN A 420 20.80 2.82 -9.25
N GLY A 421 20.05 1.85 -8.73
CA GLY A 421 20.43 0.45 -8.65
C GLY A 421 20.25 -0.27 -9.98
N THR A 422 21.16 -1.16 -10.33
CA THR A 422 21.00 -2.12 -11.42
C THR A 422 20.29 -3.37 -10.91
N PRO A 423 19.76 -4.27 -11.78
CA PRO A 423 19.20 -5.56 -11.34
C PRO A 423 20.16 -6.35 -10.44
N LEU A 424 21.47 -6.34 -10.73
CA LEU A 424 22.48 -6.95 -9.86
C LEU A 424 22.57 -6.24 -8.50
N GLY A 425 22.49 -4.91 -8.49
CA GLY A 425 22.48 -4.09 -7.27
C GLY A 425 21.32 -4.46 -6.36
N TRP A 426 20.13 -4.57 -6.94
CA TRP A 426 18.91 -4.98 -6.22
C TRP A 426 19.00 -6.39 -5.65
N ALA A 427 19.47 -7.38 -6.44
CA ALA A 427 19.67 -8.74 -5.94
C ALA A 427 20.61 -8.78 -4.72
N ARG A 428 21.70 -8.03 -4.75
CA ARG A 428 22.67 -7.96 -3.64
C ARG A 428 22.13 -7.25 -2.42
N HIS A 429 21.43 -6.13 -2.63
CA HIS A 429 20.85 -5.35 -1.53
C HIS A 429 19.83 -6.18 -0.74
N HIS A 430 19.05 -7.01 -1.41
CA HIS A 430 18.07 -7.90 -0.77
C HIS A 430 18.65 -9.25 -0.33
N GLY A 431 19.96 -9.40 -0.30
CA GLY A 431 20.64 -10.54 0.28
C GLY A 431 20.54 -11.84 -0.52
N HIS A 432 20.27 -11.75 -1.83
CA HIS A 432 20.26 -12.94 -2.67
C HIS A 432 21.68 -13.39 -3.00
N HIS A 433 22.00 -14.63 -2.60
CA HIS A 433 23.33 -15.21 -2.75
C HIS A 433 23.37 -16.35 -3.78
N ASP A 434 22.29 -16.62 -4.54
CA ASP A 434 22.31 -17.64 -5.59
C ASP A 434 23.39 -17.30 -6.63
N PRO A 435 24.48 -18.09 -6.73
CA PRO A 435 25.57 -17.76 -7.63
C PRO A 435 25.17 -17.83 -9.12
N ARG A 436 24.10 -18.55 -9.45
CA ARG A 436 23.55 -18.60 -10.83
C ARG A 436 22.93 -17.26 -11.17
N LEU A 437 22.08 -16.70 -10.28
CA LEU A 437 21.44 -15.39 -10.43
C LEU A 437 22.49 -14.29 -10.53
N LEU A 438 23.43 -14.26 -9.58
CA LEU A 438 24.46 -13.22 -9.56
C LEU A 438 25.40 -13.27 -10.78
N ARG A 439 25.67 -14.45 -11.32
CA ARG A 439 26.43 -14.59 -12.58
C ARG A 439 25.61 -14.11 -13.78
N LEU A 440 24.35 -14.48 -13.84
CA LEU A 440 23.42 -14.08 -14.90
C LEU A 440 23.32 -12.56 -15.03
N LEU A 441 23.24 -11.86 -13.89
CA LEU A 441 23.03 -10.42 -13.83
C LEU A 441 24.32 -9.59 -13.97
N ARG A 442 25.50 -10.22 -14.13
CA ARG A 442 26.74 -9.50 -14.41
C ARG A 442 26.77 -9.09 -15.86
N THR A 443 26.93 -7.82 -16.13
CA THR A 443 27.29 -7.35 -17.47
C THR A 443 28.61 -8.02 -17.86
N PRO A 444 28.71 -8.63 -19.04
CA PRO A 444 30.02 -9.09 -19.52
C PRO A 444 31.00 -7.92 -19.46
N ALA A 445 32.15 -8.12 -18.84
CA ALA A 445 33.21 -7.11 -18.90
C ALA A 445 33.43 -6.79 -20.38
N GLY A 446 33.21 -5.53 -20.77
CA GLY A 446 33.54 -5.08 -22.12
C GLY A 446 34.99 -5.50 -22.43
N PRO A 447 35.34 -5.73 -23.71
CA PRO A 447 36.70 -6.05 -24.04
C PRO A 447 37.63 -4.99 -23.40
N ALA A 448 38.60 -5.45 -22.64
CA ALA A 448 39.55 -4.60 -21.97
C ALA A 448 40.09 -3.59 -23.00
N GLU A 449 39.78 -2.30 -22.86
CA GLU A 449 40.36 -1.26 -23.67
C GLU A 449 41.86 -1.32 -23.49
N GLY A 450 42.55 -1.82 -24.55
CA GLY A 450 43.90 -1.41 -24.93
C GLY A 450 45.00 -1.60 -23.92
N ALA A 451 45.59 -2.78 -23.89
CA ALA A 451 47.05 -2.83 -23.82
C ALA A 451 47.61 -2.33 -25.16
N GLN A 452 47.95 -1.05 -25.23
CA GLN A 452 48.98 -0.54 -26.16
C GLN A 452 49.98 0.25 -25.34
#